data_1c044c84f53240bb6ee22f16c2887b4b
#
_entry.id   1c044c84f53240bb6ee22f16c2887b4b
#
_cell.length_a   1.000
_cell.length_b   1.000
_cell.length_c   1.000
_cell.angle_alpha   90.00
_cell.angle_beta   90.00
_cell.angle_gamma   90.00
#
_symmetry.space_group_name_H-M   'P 1'
#
loop_
_entity.id
_entity.type
_entity.pdbx_description
1 polymer ?
#
loop_
_entity_poly.entity_id
_entity_poly.type
_entity_poly.pdbx_seq_one_letter_code
_entity_poly.pdbx_strand_id
1 'polypeptide(L)'
;MIITTTGCHSRQEPKVDITPHHINLQADSFYQQAMTLMESSYDVDSTRKCIRFLDKALAIDSLNPDYYGIKAKLLSEMGELDSALHVQTLAMKKKAITGEYLFQLGLLQAAKDMYTEAHESFGQSRAFLQAVLKQYPDSLGAFILAEAANALYEKEDSLFMRDIDEIRKRFPERLMEIEMTRRVKPHSLVN
;
A
#
# COMPACT_ATOMS: atom_id res chain seq x y z
N MET A 1 -53.20 -3.10 7.73
CA MET A 1 -52.09 -4.04 7.50
C MET A 1 -51.10 -3.31 6.60
N ILE A 2 -50.06 -2.70 7.20
CA ILE A 2 -49.08 -1.88 6.46
C ILE A 2 -47.85 -2.76 6.28
N ILE A 3 -47.55 -3.13 5.02
CA ILE A 3 -46.37 -3.88 4.66
C ILE A 3 -45.25 -2.86 4.41
N THR A 4 -44.34 -2.72 5.37
CA THR A 4 -43.10 -1.95 5.20
C THR A 4 -42.11 -2.83 4.43
N THR A 5 -41.92 -2.54 3.16
CA THR A 5 -40.83 -3.10 2.35
C THR A 5 -39.51 -2.48 2.81
N THR A 6 -38.74 -3.21 3.60
CA THR A 6 -37.33 -2.91 3.88
C THR A 6 -36.56 -3.05 2.58
N GLY A 7 -36.25 -1.92 1.93
CA GLY A 7 -35.36 -1.86 0.78
C GLY A 7 -33.95 -2.30 1.19
N CYS A 8 -33.51 -3.45 0.70
CA CYS A 8 -32.08 -3.80 0.69
C CYS A 8 -31.33 -2.73 -0.12
N HIS A 9 -30.69 -1.79 0.56
CA HIS A 9 -29.67 -0.95 -0.06
C HIS A 9 -28.48 -1.88 -0.36
N SER A 10 -28.39 -2.37 -1.58
CA SER A 10 -27.16 -2.95 -2.09
C SER A 10 -26.10 -1.84 -2.02
N ARG A 11 -25.19 -1.92 -1.03
CA ARG A 11 -23.98 -1.11 -1.02
C ARG A 11 -23.26 -1.41 -2.34
N GLN A 12 -23.34 -0.49 -3.29
CA GLN A 12 -22.49 -0.57 -4.48
C GLN A 12 -21.04 -0.49 -3.97
N GLU A 13 -20.30 -1.56 -4.19
CA GLU A 13 -18.84 -1.55 -3.95
C GLU A 13 -18.25 -0.38 -4.75
N PRO A 14 -17.41 0.46 -4.14
CA PRO A 14 -16.79 1.56 -4.86
C PRO A 14 -16.04 0.99 -6.06
N LYS A 15 -16.29 1.52 -7.26
CA LYS A 15 -15.52 1.18 -8.45
C LYS A 15 -14.09 1.66 -8.22
N VAL A 16 -13.18 0.72 -8.00
CA VAL A 16 -11.75 0.99 -7.89
C VAL A 16 -11.18 1.03 -9.30
N ASP A 17 -10.49 2.10 -9.65
CA ASP A 17 -9.73 2.21 -10.91
C ASP A 17 -8.38 1.51 -10.70
N ILE A 18 -8.19 0.37 -11.35
CA ILE A 18 -6.96 -0.42 -11.32
C ILE A 18 -6.18 -0.34 -12.64
N THR A 19 -6.52 0.65 -13.49
CA THR A 19 -5.79 0.87 -14.75
C THR A 19 -4.33 1.22 -14.44
N PRO A 20 -3.36 0.49 -15.02
CA PRO A 20 -1.95 0.82 -14.83
C PRO A 20 -1.65 2.25 -15.28
N HIS A 21 -0.88 2.99 -14.47
CA HIS A 21 -0.44 4.32 -14.84
C HIS A 21 0.50 4.26 -16.05
N HIS A 22 0.31 5.18 -17.00
CA HIS A 22 1.19 5.29 -18.17
C HIS A 22 2.54 5.89 -17.74
N ILE A 23 3.62 5.14 -17.91
CA ILE A 23 4.96 5.54 -17.48
C ILE A 23 5.50 6.66 -18.37
N ASN A 24 5.87 7.78 -17.75
CA ASN A 24 6.66 8.83 -18.39
C ASN A 24 8.15 8.45 -18.28
N LEU A 25 8.82 8.16 -19.40
CA LEU A 25 10.20 7.67 -19.44
C LEU A 25 11.22 8.63 -18.81
N GLN A 26 11.01 9.95 -18.90
CA GLN A 26 11.89 10.93 -18.27
C GLN A 26 11.73 10.94 -16.75
N ALA A 27 10.51 10.87 -16.25
CA ALA A 27 10.22 10.74 -14.83
C ALA A 27 10.77 9.43 -14.28
N ASP A 28 10.55 8.32 -15.01
CA ASP A 28 11.03 7.00 -14.66
C ASP A 28 12.57 6.96 -14.56
N SER A 29 13.29 7.65 -15.42
CA SER A 29 14.75 7.76 -15.32
C SER A 29 15.23 8.30 -13.96
N PHE A 30 14.53 9.28 -13.39
CA PHE A 30 14.85 9.77 -12.04
C PHE A 30 14.45 8.75 -10.96
N TYR A 31 13.33 8.07 -11.14
CA TYR A 31 12.91 7.01 -10.23
C TYR A 31 13.95 5.87 -10.19
N GLN A 32 14.42 5.39 -11.34
CA GLN A 32 15.44 4.36 -11.42
C GLN A 32 16.79 4.80 -10.78
N GLN A 33 17.16 6.07 -10.90
CA GLN A 33 18.31 6.61 -10.20
C GLN A 33 18.14 6.56 -8.68
N ALA A 34 16.93 6.86 -8.17
CA ALA A 34 16.64 6.73 -6.75
C ALA A 34 16.70 5.26 -6.30
N MET A 35 16.10 4.34 -7.04
CA MET A 35 16.11 2.90 -6.72
C MET A 35 17.53 2.33 -6.69
N THR A 36 18.35 2.60 -7.70
CA THR A 36 19.76 2.16 -7.76
C THR A 36 20.57 2.68 -6.58
N LEU A 37 20.34 3.93 -6.17
CA LEU A 37 21.04 4.52 -5.04
C LEU A 37 20.58 3.87 -3.70
N MET A 38 19.29 3.57 -3.55
CA MET A 38 18.77 2.85 -2.39
C MET A 38 19.36 1.44 -2.24
N GLU A 39 19.61 0.75 -3.35
CA GLU A 39 20.25 -0.58 -3.33
C GLU A 39 21.74 -0.51 -2.92
N SER A 40 22.40 0.58 -3.21
CA SER A 40 23.87 0.73 -3.02
C SER A 40 24.25 1.38 -1.69
N SER A 41 23.35 2.12 -1.04
CA SER A 41 23.66 2.88 0.17
C SER A 41 22.42 3.19 1.00
N TYR A 42 22.57 3.07 2.33
CA TYR A 42 21.51 3.30 3.33
C TYR A 42 21.84 4.46 4.29
N ASP A 43 22.78 5.34 3.92
CA ASP A 43 23.09 6.52 4.74
C ASP A 43 22.10 7.67 4.50
N VAL A 44 22.07 8.61 5.45
CA VAL A 44 21.14 9.76 5.44
C VAL A 44 21.31 10.64 4.21
N ASP A 45 22.54 10.87 3.74
CA ASP A 45 22.79 11.73 2.60
C ASP A 45 22.34 11.09 1.30
N SER A 46 22.55 9.78 1.15
CA SER A 46 22.03 8.98 0.03
C SER A 46 20.51 8.98 0.03
N THR A 47 19.88 8.77 1.19
CA THR A 47 18.42 8.83 1.34
C THR A 47 17.86 10.20 0.93
N ARG A 48 18.48 11.30 1.36
CA ARG A 48 18.08 12.65 0.92
C ARG A 48 18.27 12.86 -0.58
N LYS A 49 19.31 12.26 -1.18
CA LYS A 49 19.53 12.31 -2.63
C LYS A 49 18.44 11.52 -3.38
N CYS A 50 18.04 10.35 -2.88
CA CYS A 50 16.90 9.60 -3.43
C CYS A 50 15.63 10.44 -3.42
N ILE A 51 15.31 11.10 -2.29
CA ILE A 51 14.13 11.98 -2.19
C ILE A 51 14.19 13.09 -3.25
N ARG A 52 15.37 13.71 -3.50
CA ARG A 52 15.51 14.72 -4.56
C ARG A 52 15.28 14.17 -5.97
N PHE A 53 15.66 12.92 -6.24
CA PHE A 53 15.34 12.28 -7.52
C PHE A 53 13.83 12.02 -7.66
N LEU A 54 13.18 11.57 -6.59
CA LEU A 54 11.73 11.39 -6.57
C LEU A 54 10.98 12.71 -6.74
N ASP A 55 11.48 13.82 -6.18
CA ASP A 55 10.92 15.17 -6.41
C ASP A 55 10.98 15.56 -7.88
N LYS A 56 12.09 15.25 -8.58
CA LYS A 56 12.22 15.50 -10.02
C LYS A 56 11.26 14.62 -10.82
N ALA A 57 11.09 13.35 -10.45
CA ALA A 57 10.12 12.45 -11.07
C ALA A 57 8.70 12.99 -10.92
N LEU A 58 8.30 13.38 -9.70
CA LEU A 58 6.99 13.94 -9.37
C LEU A 58 6.71 15.29 -10.06
N ALA A 59 7.74 16.09 -10.31
CA ALA A 59 7.60 17.35 -11.06
C ALA A 59 7.23 17.12 -12.53
N ILE A 60 7.62 15.98 -13.11
CA ILE A 60 7.34 15.60 -14.49
C ILE A 60 6.03 14.80 -14.57
N ASP A 61 5.84 13.83 -13.67
CA ASP A 61 4.70 12.93 -13.62
C ASP A 61 4.13 12.85 -12.20
N SER A 62 3.20 13.73 -11.90
CA SER A 62 2.58 13.84 -10.58
C SER A 62 1.41 12.87 -10.35
N LEU A 63 1.18 11.91 -11.26
CA LEU A 63 0.10 10.94 -11.15
C LEU A 63 0.61 9.53 -10.87
N ASN A 64 1.92 9.30 -10.90
CA ASN A 64 2.48 7.99 -10.63
C ASN A 64 2.51 7.72 -9.11
N PRO A 65 1.78 6.70 -8.61
CA PRO A 65 1.70 6.39 -7.17
C PRO A 65 3.01 5.90 -6.57
N ASP A 66 3.86 5.22 -7.37
CA ASP A 66 5.11 4.63 -6.88
C ASP A 66 6.10 5.70 -6.39
N TYR A 67 6.15 6.86 -7.06
CA TYR A 67 7.04 7.95 -6.66
C TYR A 67 6.65 8.53 -5.30
N TYR A 68 5.36 8.65 -5.03
CA TYR A 68 4.86 9.08 -3.72
C TYR A 68 5.11 8.03 -2.65
N GLY A 69 4.83 6.75 -2.95
CA GLY A 69 5.01 5.63 -2.02
C GLY A 69 6.44 5.52 -1.54
N ILE A 70 7.41 5.49 -2.46
CA ILE A 70 8.84 5.40 -2.10
C ILE A 70 9.31 6.67 -1.36
N LYS A 71 8.88 7.87 -1.79
CA LYS A 71 9.25 9.10 -1.08
C LYS A 71 8.73 9.12 0.34
N ALA A 72 7.48 8.75 0.56
CA ALA A 72 6.88 8.70 1.89
C ALA A 72 7.57 7.64 2.78
N LYS A 73 7.91 6.48 2.22
CA LYS A 73 8.67 5.43 2.90
C LYS A 73 10.02 5.97 3.39
N LEU A 74 10.81 6.59 2.51
CA LEU A 74 12.11 7.15 2.87
C LEU A 74 12.02 8.23 3.96
N LEU A 75 11.03 9.10 3.89
CA LEU A 75 10.79 10.11 4.92
C LEU A 75 10.41 9.45 6.26
N SER A 76 9.60 8.41 6.24
CA SER A 76 9.23 7.66 7.45
C SER A 76 10.45 6.96 8.07
N GLU A 77 11.31 6.34 7.28
CA GLU A 77 12.56 5.70 7.74
C GLU A 77 13.54 6.70 8.36
N MET A 78 13.49 7.97 7.91
CA MET A 78 14.23 9.08 8.52
C MET A 78 13.58 9.65 9.78
N GLY A 79 12.43 9.15 10.20
CA GLY A 79 11.64 9.67 11.32
C GLY A 79 10.84 10.94 10.98
N GLU A 80 10.82 11.38 9.73
CA GLU A 80 10.11 12.57 9.26
C GLU A 80 8.63 12.25 8.98
N LEU A 81 7.90 11.72 9.99
CA LEU A 81 6.54 11.19 9.85
C LEU A 81 5.53 12.24 9.32
N ASP A 82 5.65 13.50 9.72
CA ASP A 82 4.76 14.56 9.23
C ASP A 82 4.98 14.85 7.75
N SER A 83 6.24 14.86 7.32
CA SER A 83 6.59 15.02 5.91
C SER A 83 6.09 13.83 5.08
N ALA A 84 6.23 12.61 5.59
CA ALA A 84 5.72 11.40 4.97
C ALA A 84 4.19 11.46 4.80
N LEU A 85 3.46 11.81 5.86
CA LEU A 85 2.00 11.95 5.83
C LEU A 85 1.54 13.05 4.87
N HIS A 86 2.29 14.18 4.79
CA HIS A 86 2.01 15.24 3.82
C HIS A 86 2.14 14.72 2.37
N VAL A 87 3.20 13.99 2.06
CA VAL A 87 3.42 13.36 0.74
C VAL A 87 2.27 12.41 0.41
N GLN A 88 1.85 11.60 1.35
CA GLN A 88 0.72 10.69 1.20
C GLN A 88 -0.60 11.45 0.94
N THR A 89 -0.87 12.50 1.70
CA THR A 89 -2.06 13.35 1.48
C THR A 89 -2.07 13.99 0.09
N LEU A 90 -0.89 14.39 -0.41
CA LEU A 90 -0.78 14.96 -1.75
C LEU A 90 -1.11 13.94 -2.84
N ALA A 91 -0.63 12.70 -2.72
CA ALA A 91 -0.96 11.61 -3.63
C ALA A 91 -2.48 11.31 -3.66
N MET A 92 -3.13 11.30 -2.49
CA MET A 92 -4.58 11.15 -2.40
C MET A 92 -5.33 12.25 -3.17
N LYS A 93 -4.91 13.51 -3.02
CA LYS A 93 -5.49 14.65 -3.76
C LYS A 93 -5.30 14.51 -5.28
N LYS A 94 -4.21 13.90 -5.72
CA LYS A 94 -3.90 13.64 -7.14
C LYS A 94 -4.56 12.37 -7.67
N LYS A 95 -5.22 11.58 -6.80
CA LYS A 95 -5.74 10.23 -7.12
C LYS A 95 -4.66 9.25 -7.59
N ALA A 96 -3.40 9.51 -7.22
CA ALA A 96 -2.25 8.65 -7.44
C ALA A 96 -2.21 7.61 -6.31
N ILE A 97 -3.09 6.62 -6.33
CA ILE A 97 -3.28 5.64 -5.26
C ILE A 97 -3.33 4.21 -5.80
N THR A 98 -2.76 3.29 -5.03
CA THR A 98 -2.87 1.85 -5.22
C THR A 98 -3.28 1.20 -3.90
N GLY A 99 -3.57 -0.10 -3.91
CA GLY A 99 -3.83 -0.85 -2.67
C GLY A 99 -2.63 -0.86 -1.73
N GLU A 100 -1.42 -1.00 -2.27
CA GLU A 100 -0.17 -0.92 -1.50
C GLU A 100 0.02 0.47 -0.88
N TYR A 101 -0.22 1.51 -1.68
CA TYR A 101 -0.17 2.89 -1.19
C TYR A 101 -1.11 3.12 0.01
N LEU A 102 -2.36 2.65 -0.08
CA LEU A 102 -3.34 2.78 1.00
C LEU A 102 -2.93 1.97 2.24
N PHE A 103 -2.28 0.81 2.05
CA PHE A 103 -1.71 0.03 3.14
C PHE A 103 -0.60 0.81 3.87
N GLN A 104 0.35 1.36 3.14
CA GLN A 104 1.43 2.19 3.70
C GLN A 104 0.89 3.44 4.42
N LEU A 105 -0.14 4.09 3.85
CA LEU A 105 -0.82 5.22 4.50
C LEU A 105 -1.41 4.81 5.85
N GLY A 106 -2.09 3.67 5.92
CA GLY A 106 -2.63 3.14 7.17
C GLY A 106 -1.55 2.88 8.22
N LEU A 107 -0.41 2.29 7.84
CA LEU A 107 0.73 2.10 8.74
C LEU A 107 1.27 3.43 9.27
N LEU A 108 1.41 4.43 8.42
CA LEU A 108 1.91 5.75 8.79
C LEU A 108 0.94 6.50 9.72
N GLN A 109 -0.35 6.39 9.46
CA GLN A 109 -1.39 6.95 10.33
C GLN A 109 -1.39 6.28 11.70
N ALA A 110 -1.26 4.95 11.75
CA ALA A 110 -1.16 4.23 13.02
C ALA A 110 0.10 4.63 13.81
N ALA A 111 1.25 4.81 13.14
CA ALA A 111 2.49 5.29 13.75
C ALA A 111 2.38 6.72 14.32
N LYS A 112 1.33 7.45 13.94
CA LYS A 112 0.99 8.79 14.47
C LYS A 112 -0.24 8.77 15.38
N ASP A 113 -0.64 7.63 15.92
CA ASP A 113 -1.81 7.44 16.77
C ASP A 113 -3.16 7.83 16.12
N MET A 114 -3.21 7.94 14.79
CA MET A 114 -4.40 8.24 13.99
C MET A 114 -5.15 6.94 13.67
N TYR A 115 -5.61 6.22 14.70
CA TYR A 115 -6.12 4.85 14.56
C TYR A 115 -7.42 4.74 13.76
N THR A 116 -8.28 5.76 13.79
CA THR A 116 -9.53 5.79 13.02
C THR A 116 -9.23 5.89 11.52
N GLU A 117 -8.36 6.83 11.14
CA GLU A 117 -7.93 7.04 9.77
C GLU A 117 -7.13 5.83 9.25
N ALA A 118 -6.28 5.24 10.09
CA ALA A 118 -5.54 4.03 9.77
C ALA A 118 -6.48 2.87 9.44
N HIS A 119 -7.51 2.65 10.27
CA HIS A 119 -8.53 1.63 10.04
C HIS A 119 -9.25 1.84 8.70
N GLU A 120 -9.66 3.08 8.38
CA GLU A 120 -10.26 3.42 7.10
C GLU A 120 -9.32 3.11 5.92
N SER A 121 -8.04 3.48 6.05
CA SER A 121 -7.02 3.23 5.03
C SER A 121 -6.78 1.74 4.78
N PHE A 122 -6.73 0.92 5.83
CA PHE A 122 -6.64 -0.55 5.69
C PHE A 122 -7.88 -1.14 5.02
N GLY A 123 -9.08 -0.65 5.35
CA GLY A 123 -10.32 -1.07 4.70
C GLY A 123 -10.33 -0.74 3.20
N GLN A 124 -9.88 0.46 2.83
CA GLN A 124 -9.75 0.87 1.43
C GLN A 124 -8.68 0.06 0.70
N SER A 125 -7.53 -0.18 1.33
CA SER A 125 -6.46 -1.03 0.79
C SER A 125 -6.97 -2.43 0.48
N ARG A 126 -7.65 -3.07 1.43
CA ARG A 126 -8.27 -4.38 1.26
C ARG A 126 -9.20 -4.39 0.05
N ALA A 127 -10.12 -3.43 -0.04
CA ALA A 127 -11.08 -3.35 -1.15
C ALA A 127 -10.38 -3.18 -2.51
N PHE A 128 -9.35 -2.34 -2.57
CA PHE A 128 -8.54 -2.13 -3.77
C PHE A 128 -7.82 -3.42 -4.20
N LEU A 129 -7.12 -4.06 -3.29
CA LEU A 129 -6.34 -5.27 -3.56
C LEU A 129 -7.24 -6.45 -3.95
N GLN A 130 -8.43 -6.56 -3.35
CA GLN A 130 -9.43 -7.54 -3.78
C GLN A 130 -9.94 -7.28 -5.21
N ALA A 131 -10.08 -6.02 -5.63
CA ALA A 131 -10.40 -5.69 -7.02
C ALA A 131 -9.25 -6.06 -7.98
N VAL A 132 -8.00 -5.82 -7.57
CA VAL A 132 -6.81 -6.28 -8.32
C VAL A 132 -6.82 -7.79 -8.46
N LEU A 133 -7.08 -8.55 -7.40
CA LEU A 133 -7.10 -10.01 -7.42
C LEU A 133 -8.24 -10.60 -8.26
N LYS A 134 -9.36 -9.90 -8.43
CA LYS A 134 -10.42 -10.29 -9.38
C LYS A 134 -9.91 -10.27 -10.84
N GLN A 135 -9.01 -9.35 -11.17
CA GLN A 135 -8.44 -9.19 -12.52
C GLN A 135 -7.13 -9.97 -12.69
N TYR A 136 -6.30 -10.01 -11.66
CA TYR A 136 -4.98 -10.66 -11.64
C TYR A 136 -4.89 -11.67 -10.50
N PRO A 137 -5.58 -12.83 -10.60
CA PRO A 137 -5.72 -13.78 -9.49
C PRO A 137 -4.39 -14.41 -9.05
N ASP A 138 -3.35 -14.37 -9.88
CA ASP A 138 -2.05 -14.96 -9.60
C ASP A 138 -1.02 -13.94 -9.06
N SER A 139 -1.47 -12.74 -8.67
CA SER A 139 -0.62 -11.73 -8.04
C SER A 139 -0.37 -12.06 -6.56
N LEU A 140 0.76 -12.75 -6.28
CA LEU A 140 1.13 -13.12 -4.91
C LEU A 140 1.25 -11.89 -3.98
N GLY A 141 1.91 -10.81 -4.46
CA GLY A 141 2.07 -9.58 -3.67
C GLY A 141 0.73 -8.95 -3.30
N ALA A 142 -0.21 -8.85 -4.27
CA ALA A 142 -1.54 -8.32 -3.99
C ALA A 142 -2.31 -9.23 -3.00
N PHE A 143 -2.11 -10.55 -3.08
CA PHE A 143 -2.75 -11.49 -2.17
C PHE A 143 -2.25 -11.30 -0.73
N ILE A 144 -0.92 -11.30 -0.53
CA ILE A 144 -0.31 -11.11 0.79
C ILE A 144 -0.74 -9.76 1.41
N LEU A 145 -0.68 -8.68 0.63
CA LEU A 145 -1.08 -7.36 1.12
C LEU A 145 -2.58 -7.26 1.43
N ALA A 146 -3.45 -7.92 0.64
CA ALA A 146 -4.88 -7.95 0.90
C ALA A 146 -5.19 -8.63 2.24
N GLU A 147 -4.52 -9.74 2.54
CA GLU A 147 -4.72 -10.47 3.80
C GLU A 147 -4.11 -9.72 5.00
N ALA A 148 -2.96 -9.06 4.83
CA ALA A 148 -2.40 -8.20 5.86
C ALA A 148 -3.32 -6.99 6.15
N ALA A 149 -3.86 -6.34 5.11
CA ALA A 149 -4.82 -5.26 5.27
C ALA A 149 -6.12 -5.73 5.93
N ASN A 150 -6.58 -6.95 5.59
CA ASN A 150 -7.74 -7.56 6.22
C ASN A 150 -7.52 -7.80 7.72
N ALA A 151 -6.38 -8.39 8.11
CA ALA A 151 -6.04 -8.64 9.50
C ALA A 151 -5.96 -7.35 10.34
N LEU A 152 -5.35 -6.29 9.79
CA LEU A 152 -5.28 -4.97 10.44
C LEU A 152 -6.66 -4.29 10.54
N TYR A 153 -7.48 -4.43 9.50
CA TYR A 153 -8.85 -3.91 9.50
C TYR A 153 -9.73 -4.62 10.53
N GLU A 154 -9.71 -5.96 10.56
CA GLU A 154 -10.49 -6.77 11.51
C GLU A 154 -9.85 -6.83 12.92
N LYS A 155 -8.63 -6.32 13.09
CA LYS A 155 -7.84 -6.36 14.33
C LYS A 155 -7.56 -7.79 14.81
N GLU A 156 -7.29 -8.70 13.88
CA GLU A 156 -7.09 -10.12 14.17
C GLU A 156 -5.98 -10.75 13.31
N ASP A 157 -4.78 -10.91 13.87
CA ASP A 157 -3.62 -11.53 13.20
C ASP A 157 -3.85 -13.01 12.80
N SER A 158 -4.75 -13.72 13.49
CA SER A 158 -5.05 -15.12 13.17
C SER A 158 -5.62 -15.30 11.77
N LEU A 159 -6.33 -14.28 11.25
CA LEU A 159 -6.83 -14.26 9.88
C LEU A 159 -5.66 -14.32 8.88
N PHE A 160 -4.66 -13.48 9.06
CA PHE A 160 -3.47 -13.47 8.21
C PHE A 160 -2.73 -14.80 8.22
N MET A 161 -2.53 -15.39 9.41
CA MET A 161 -1.83 -16.67 9.53
C MET A 161 -2.57 -17.82 8.87
N ARG A 162 -3.90 -17.86 8.98
CA ARG A 162 -4.74 -18.86 8.31
C ARG A 162 -4.64 -18.74 6.79
N ASP A 163 -4.73 -17.52 6.28
CA ASP A 163 -4.81 -17.26 4.85
C ASP A 163 -3.44 -17.42 4.17
N ILE A 164 -2.33 -17.22 4.90
CA ILE A 164 -0.98 -17.59 4.43
C ILE A 164 -0.86 -19.09 4.15
N ASP A 165 -1.50 -19.95 4.93
CA ASP A 165 -1.48 -21.40 4.66
C ASP A 165 -2.23 -21.76 3.36
N GLU A 166 -3.29 -21.02 3.00
CA GLU A 166 -3.96 -21.16 1.71
C GLU A 166 -3.11 -20.61 0.55
N ILE A 167 -2.41 -19.50 0.77
CA ILE A 167 -1.47 -18.92 -0.21
C ILE A 167 -0.36 -19.92 -0.55
N ARG A 168 0.19 -20.64 0.44
CA ARG A 168 1.21 -21.69 0.22
C ARG A 168 0.72 -22.80 -0.70
N LYS A 169 -0.54 -23.22 -0.58
CA LYS A 169 -1.12 -24.23 -1.47
C LYS A 169 -1.28 -23.72 -2.89
N ARG A 170 -1.57 -22.45 -3.04
CA ARG A 170 -1.80 -21.80 -4.34
C ARG A 170 -0.52 -21.45 -5.08
N PHE A 171 0.56 -21.11 -4.38
CA PHE A 171 1.84 -20.68 -4.94
C PHE A 171 3.00 -21.56 -4.42
N PRO A 172 3.01 -22.87 -4.69
CA PRO A 172 4.01 -23.78 -4.15
C PRO A 172 5.44 -23.48 -4.61
N GLU A 173 5.62 -22.80 -5.74
CA GLU A 173 6.93 -22.38 -6.28
C GLU A 173 7.51 -21.15 -5.58
N ARG A 174 6.70 -20.44 -4.75
CA ARG A 174 7.08 -19.19 -4.08
C ARG A 174 7.20 -19.36 -2.55
N LEU A 175 7.44 -20.58 -2.08
CA LEU A 175 7.44 -20.92 -0.64
C LEU A 175 8.39 -20.05 0.20
N MET A 176 9.57 -19.73 -0.30
CA MET A 176 10.55 -18.93 0.43
C MET A 176 10.01 -17.53 0.77
N GLU A 177 9.41 -16.85 -0.20
CA GLU A 177 8.81 -15.52 -0.02
C GLU A 177 7.64 -15.55 0.98
N ILE A 178 6.81 -16.58 0.85
CA ILE A 178 5.65 -16.77 1.72
C ILE A 178 6.09 -17.03 3.17
N GLU A 179 7.12 -17.87 3.39
CA GLU A 179 7.64 -18.16 4.73
C GLU A 179 8.32 -16.92 5.37
N MET A 180 8.96 -16.07 4.57
CA MET A 180 9.48 -14.79 5.08
C MET A 180 8.34 -13.89 5.55
N THR A 181 7.25 -13.82 4.79
CA THR A 181 6.06 -13.03 5.13
C THR A 181 5.35 -13.58 6.37
N ARG A 182 5.29 -14.89 6.55
CA ARG A 182 4.67 -15.55 7.71
C ARG A 182 5.27 -15.13 9.06
N ARG A 183 6.51 -14.67 9.07
CA ARG A 183 7.18 -14.21 10.30
C ARG A 183 6.69 -12.83 10.76
N VAL A 184 6.03 -12.09 9.86
CA VAL A 184 5.51 -10.76 10.14
C VAL A 184 4.08 -10.91 10.66
N LYS A 185 3.81 -10.42 11.86
CA LYS A 185 2.45 -10.30 12.37
C LYS A 185 1.94 -8.90 11.98
N PRO A 186 0.82 -8.76 11.25
CA PRO A 186 0.34 -7.46 10.81
C PRO A 186 0.26 -6.41 11.93
N HIS A 187 -0.27 -6.76 13.11
CA HIS A 187 -0.34 -5.82 14.24
C HIS A 187 1.02 -5.39 14.79
N SER A 188 2.09 -6.14 14.57
CA SER A 188 3.45 -5.71 14.97
C SER A 188 4.00 -4.59 14.08
N LEU A 189 3.31 -4.25 12.98
CA LEU A 189 3.67 -3.15 12.10
C LEU A 189 3.08 -1.80 12.58
N VAL A 190 2.13 -1.83 13.53
CA VAL A 190 1.39 -0.64 14.01
C VAL A 190 1.53 -0.40 15.52
N ASN A 191 2.38 -1.19 16.22
CA ASN A 191 2.65 -1.08 17.65
C ASN A 191 4.09 -0.65 17.94
#